data_2479850c2dd4e3e756da4d1d64c10601
#
_entry.id   2479850c2dd4e3e756da4d1d64c10601
#
_cell.length_a   1.000
_cell.length_b   1.000
_cell.length_c   1.000
_cell.angle_alpha   90.00
_cell.angle_beta   90.00
_cell.angle_gamma   90.00
#
_symmetry.space_group_name_H-M   'P 1'
#
loop_
_entity.id
_entity.type
_entity.pdbx_description
1 polymer ?
#
loop_
_entity_poly.entity_id
_entity_poly.type
_entity_poly.pdbx_seq_one_letter_code
_entity_poly.pdbx_strand_id
1 'polypeptide(L)'
;GYIRGIHYDRILSAGDLAHMVFSHDDRPLRYFIYGRQPSPARFEGSIYQQVNTPDEADFIYLGFPGHQHDTDFELVYTIDDFIPDLQAFRQMDKPLVCANPDYVAYVGLPQPVVCEGMLAAYYEKIGGKVAWFGKPEVDIYEHLLQDYDVPRSRVLMLGDTLRTDIAGAKAAGIKSALLLTGVSYREMINAGQTDIKAWSAAQGICPDYYLQTL
;
A
#
# COMPACT_ATOMS: atom_id res chain seq x y z
N GLY A 1 -16.00 18.19 -7.88
CA GLY A 1 -15.57 16.93 -7.28
C GLY A 1 -16.23 15.73 -7.94
N TYR A 2 -15.76 14.52 -7.68
CA TYR A 2 -16.35 13.29 -8.20
C TYR A 2 -17.62 12.94 -7.43
N ILE A 3 -18.65 12.46 -8.12
CA ILE A 3 -19.96 12.15 -7.57
C ILE A 3 -20.22 10.65 -7.75
N ARG A 4 -20.56 9.96 -6.63
CA ARG A 4 -20.95 8.55 -6.66
C ARG A 4 -22.20 8.35 -7.52
N GLY A 5 -22.23 7.27 -8.29
CA GLY A 5 -23.30 6.94 -9.23
C GLY A 5 -23.24 7.69 -10.56
N ILE A 6 -22.32 8.67 -10.70
CA ILE A 6 -22.06 9.40 -11.95
C ILE A 6 -20.64 9.13 -12.45
N HIS A 7 -19.64 9.31 -11.57
CA HIS A 7 -18.22 9.18 -11.92
C HIS A 7 -17.61 7.87 -11.39
N TYR A 8 -18.18 7.30 -10.33
CA TYR A 8 -17.78 6.04 -9.75
C TYR A 8 -18.94 5.41 -8.97
N ASP A 9 -18.93 4.10 -8.83
CA ASP A 9 -19.94 3.36 -8.06
C ASP A 9 -19.47 3.06 -6.64
N ARG A 10 -18.19 2.69 -6.48
CA ARG A 10 -17.61 2.29 -5.19
C ARG A 10 -16.16 2.76 -5.07
N ILE A 11 -15.78 3.10 -3.85
CA ILE A 11 -14.39 3.33 -3.44
C ILE A 11 -14.08 2.33 -2.33
N LEU A 12 -12.93 1.66 -2.45
CA LEU A 12 -12.39 0.79 -1.43
C LEU A 12 -10.88 1.04 -1.33
N SER A 13 -10.43 1.53 -0.20
CA SER A 13 -9.00 1.67 0.09
C SER A 13 -8.45 0.46 0.84
N ALA A 14 -7.14 0.29 0.85
CA ALA A 14 -6.46 -0.70 1.69
C ALA A 14 -6.75 -0.48 3.18
N GLY A 15 -6.87 0.78 3.61
CA GLY A 15 -7.27 1.12 4.97
C GLY A 15 -8.71 0.73 5.31
N ASP A 16 -9.65 0.85 4.34
CA ASP A 16 -11.03 0.37 4.54
C ASP A 16 -11.06 -1.16 4.67
N LEU A 17 -10.27 -1.87 3.86
CA LEU A 17 -10.16 -3.34 3.95
C LEU A 17 -9.58 -3.77 5.31
N ALA A 18 -8.49 -3.12 5.75
CA ALA A 18 -7.92 -3.39 7.07
C ALA A 18 -8.95 -3.15 8.18
N HIS A 19 -9.69 -2.03 8.14
CA HIS A 19 -10.75 -1.74 9.10
C HIS A 19 -11.85 -2.82 9.10
N MET A 20 -12.29 -3.28 7.92
CA MET A 20 -13.31 -4.34 7.82
C MET A 20 -12.83 -5.64 8.47
N VAL A 21 -11.59 -6.06 8.20
CA VAL A 21 -11.02 -7.28 8.79
C VAL A 21 -10.91 -7.16 10.32
N PHE A 22 -10.36 -6.05 10.81
CA PHE A 22 -10.22 -5.84 12.25
C PHE A 22 -11.58 -5.66 12.97
N SER A 23 -12.60 -5.08 12.32
CA SER A 23 -13.94 -4.93 12.92
C SER A 23 -14.65 -6.25 13.20
N HIS A 24 -14.21 -7.36 12.61
CA HIS A 24 -14.73 -8.71 12.84
C HIS A 24 -13.92 -9.49 13.89
N ASP A 25 -12.84 -8.94 14.42
CA ASP A 25 -12.06 -9.55 15.49
C ASP A 25 -12.62 -9.10 16.85
N ASP A 26 -13.04 -10.04 17.68
CA ASP A 26 -13.63 -9.78 19.01
C ASP A 26 -12.56 -9.52 20.09
N ARG A 27 -11.28 -9.59 19.75
CA ARG A 27 -10.19 -9.37 20.71
C ARG A 27 -9.88 -7.88 20.85
N PRO A 28 -9.92 -7.32 22.07
CA PRO A 28 -9.56 -5.92 22.30
C PRO A 28 -8.04 -5.73 22.21
N LEU A 29 -7.51 -5.61 21.00
CA LEU A 29 -6.07 -5.43 20.77
C LEU A 29 -5.67 -3.95 20.92
N ARG A 30 -4.42 -3.75 21.35
CA ARG A 30 -3.80 -2.43 21.45
C ARG A 30 -2.88 -2.22 20.23
N TYR A 31 -2.91 -1.04 19.67
CA TYR A 31 -2.06 -0.71 18.52
C TYR A 31 -1.29 0.58 18.73
N PHE A 32 -0.07 0.59 18.21
CA PHE A 32 0.76 1.78 18.08
C PHE A 32 0.82 2.23 16.63
N ILE A 33 0.63 3.53 16.35
CA ILE A 33 0.81 4.07 15.00
C ILE A 33 2.24 4.54 14.85
N TYR A 34 2.96 3.96 13.89
CA TYR A 34 4.30 4.37 13.52
C TYR A 34 4.28 5.17 12.23
N GLY A 35 4.57 6.47 12.31
CA GLY A 35 4.58 7.40 11.19
C GLY A 35 4.25 8.82 11.61
N ARG A 36 4.16 9.73 10.62
CA ARG A 36 3.79 11.14 10.81
C ARG A 36 2.38 11.26 11.37
N GLN A 37 2.14 12.27 12.17
CA GLN A 37 0.82 12.61 12.70
C GLN A 37 0.19 13.78 11.91
N PRO A 38 -1.12 13.81 11.68
CA PRO A 38 -2.08 12.75 11.99
C PRO A 38 -1.99 11.60 10.96
N SER A 39 -1.77 10.40 11.45
CA SER A 39 -1.80 9.20 10.63
C SER A 39 -3.07 8.44 10.96
N PRO A 40 -4.11 8.49 10.12
CA PRO A 40 -5.40 7.91 10.45
C PRO A 40 -5.35 6.38 10.34
N ALA A 41 -5.19 5.70 11.47
CA ALA A 41 -5.70 4.36 11.56
C ALA A 41 -7.22 4.46 11.74
N ARG A 42 -8.00 3.95 10.80
CA ARG A 42 -9.46 4.04 10.81
C ARG A 42 -10.07 3.02 11.77
N PHE A 43 -9.66 3.07 13.05
CA PHE A 43 -10.18 2.18 14.10
C PHE A 43 -11.19 2.88 15.00
N GLU A 44 -11.64 4.10 14.65
CA GLU A 44 -12.69 4.79 15.39
C GLU A 44 -13.98 3.96 15.45
N GLY A 45 -14.51 3.81 16.66
CA GLY A 45 -15.70 2.99 16.91
C GLY A 45 -15.45 1.49 17.01
N SER A 46 -14.18 1.03 16.88
CA SER A 46 -13.79 -0.35 17.14
C SER A 46 -13.44 -0.56 18.62
N ILE A 47 -13.25 -1.84 18.98
CA ILE A 47 -12.77 -2.23 20.32
C ILE A 47 -11.24 -2.05 20.49
N TYR A 48 -10.54 -1.60 19.44
CA TYR A 48 -9.09 -1.42 19.45
C TYR A 48 -8.71 -0.15 20.20
N GLN A 49 -7.63 -0.24 20.98
CA GLN A 49 -7.12 0.87 21.77
C GLN A 49 -5.75 1.34 21.24
N GLN A 50 -5.66 2.62 20.86
CA GLN A 50 -4.37 3.22 20.54
C GLN A 50 -3.55 3.41 21.81
N VAL A 51 -2.26 3.03 21.75
CA VAL A 51 -1.27 3.24 22.81
C VAL A 51 -0.19 4.21 22.34
N ASN A 52 0.58 4.75 23.29
CA ASN A 52 1.56 5.79 23.00
C ASN A 52 2.96 5.25 22.70
N THR A 53 3.23 4.00 23.04
CA THR A 53 4.54 3.36 22.89
C THR A 53 4.42 2.00 22.23
N PRO A 54 5.42 1.56 21.44
CA PRO A 54 5.34 0.29 20.73
C PRO A 54 5.40 -0.95 21.65
N ASP A 55 6.02 -0.83 22.84
CA ASP A 55 6.10 -1.93 23.80
C ASP A 55 4.72 -2.28 24.38
N GLU A 56 3.84 -1.30 24.57
CA GLU A 56 2.47 -1.50 25.06
C GLU A 56 1.54 -2.11 24.00
N ALA A 57 1.91 -2.04 22.71
CA ALA A 57 1.08 -2.47 21.60
C ALA A 57 1.10 -3.98 21.38
N ASP A 58 -0.01 -4.54 20.91
CA ASP A 58 -0.11 -5.91 20.43
C ASP A 58 0.32 -5.99 18.95
N PHE A 59 0.15 -4.90 18.21
CA PHE A 59 0.68 -4.73 16.85
C PHE A 59 1.02 -3.26 16.54
N ILE A 60 1.84 -3.05 15.51
CA ILE A 60 2.22 -1.72 15.03
C ILE A 60 1.53 -1.47 13.69
N TYR A 61 0.73 -0.41 13.59
CA TYR A 61 0.12 0.05 12.36
C TYR A 61 1.06 1.05 11.68
N LEU A 62 1.47 0.74 10.45
CA LEU A 62 2.29 1.65 9.66
C LEU A 62 1.43 2.79 9.12
N GLY A 63 1.73 4.00 9.55
CA GLY A 63 1.25 5.24 8.98
C GLY A 63 2.22 5.80 7.95
N PHE A 64 1.91 6.97 7.37
CA PHE A 64 2.77 7.60 6.38
C PHE A 64 4.19 7.85 6.95
N PRO A 65 5.25 7.39 6.28
CA PRO A 65 6.60 7.42 6.83
C PRO A 65 7.09 8.81 7.18
N GLY A 66 7.72 8.94 8.34
CA GLY A 66 8.27 10.16 8.92
C GLY A 66 8.24 10.08 10.43
N HIS A 67 8.88 11.04 11.11
CA HIS A 67 8.85 11.09 12.57
C HIS A 67 7.52 11.65 13.07
N GLN A 68 7.11 11.23 14.25
CA GLN A 68 5.77 11.50 14.81
C GLN A 68 5.40 13.00 14.87
N HIS A 69 6.38 13.87 14.99
CA HIS A 69 6.18 15.32 15.10
C HIS A 69 6.44 16.10 13.81
N ASP A 70 6.71 15.41 12.70
CA ASP A 70 6.94 16.06 11.43
C ASP A 70 5.64 16.65 10.87
N THR A 71 5.63 17.94 10.68
CA THR A 71 4.56 18.68 10.00
C THR A 71 4.94 19.08 8.59
N ASP A 72 6.22 18.96 8.24
CA ASP A 72 6.76 19.31 6.94
C ASP A 72 6.76 18.09 6.01
N PHE A 73 5.86 18.09 5.03
CA PHE A 73 5.75 17.04 4.03
C PHE A 73 6.82 17.10 2.93
N GLU A 74 7.63 18.17 2.89
CA GLU A 74 8.77 18.28 1.96
C GLU A 74 10.01 17.52 2.46
N LEU A 75 10.01 17.07 3.73
CA LEU A 75 11.07 16.21 4.25
C LEU A 75 11.04 14.86 3.55
N VAL A 76 12.09 14.56 2.82
CA VAL A 76 12.28 13.29 2.11
C VAL A 76 13.11 12.36 2.98
N TYR A 77 12.54 11.22 3.31
CA TYR A 77 13.18 10.14 4.04
C TYR A 77 13.58 9.01 3.10
N THR A 78 14.59 8.26 3.51
CA THR A 78 14.99 6.99 2.91
C THR A 78 14.64 5.83 3.84
N ILE A 79 14.73 4.61 3.36
CA ILE A 79 14.50 3.44 4.25
C ILE A 79 15.48 3.41 5.42
N ASP A 80 16.71 3.91 5.23
CA ASP A 80 17.77 3.89 6.25
C ASP A 80 17.39 4.69 7.51
N ASP A 81 16.56 5.72 7.37
CA ASP A 81 16.09 6.54 8.49
C ASP A 81 15.17 5.74 9.43
N PHE A 82 14.55 4.65 8.96
CA PHE A 82 13.61 3.83 9.70
C PHE A 82 14.19 2.49 10.19
N ILE A 83 15.37 2.08 9.67
CA ILE A 83 15.98 0.79 10.01
C ILE A 83 16.15 0.59 11.52
N PRO A 84 16.63 1.55 12.32
CA PRO A 84 16.81 1.36 13.77
C PRO A 84 15.48 1.00 14.48
N ASP A 85 14.41 1.70 14.15
CA ASP A 85 13.09 1.47 14.75
C ASP A 85 12.50 0.12 14.33
N LEU A 86 12.61 -0.23 13.04
CA LEU A 86 12.15 -1.52 12.53
C LEU A 86 12.92 -2.69 13.17
N GLN A 87 14.22 -2.54 13.44
CA GLN A 87 15.00 -3.52 14.17
C GLN A 87 14.55 -3.63 15.63
N ALA A 88 14.24 -2.50 16.29
CA ALA A 88 13.70 -2.49 17.64
C ALA A 88 12.33 -3.20 17.70
N PHE A 89 11.43 -2.92 16.77
CA PHE A 89 10.14 -3.61 16.68
C PHE A 89 10.30 -5.12 16.48
N ARG A 90 11.30 -5.52 15.67
CA ARG A 90 11.63 -6.94 15.46
C ARG A 90 12.14 -7.60 16.73
N GLN A 91 12.97 -6.91 17.52
CA GLN A 91 13.45 -7.41 18.83
C GLN A 91 12.31 -7.60 19.84
N MET A 92 11.30 -6.74 19.80
CA MET A 92 10.07 -6.86 20.60
C MET A 92 9.07 -7.89 20.05
N ASP A 93 9.37 -8.56 18.92
CA ASP A 93 8.50 -9.49 18.19
C ASP A 93 7.11 -8.90 17.85
N LYS A 94 7.05 -7.59 17.54
CA LYS A 94 5.80 -6.91 17.20
C LYS A 94 5.39 -7.18 15.76
N PRO A 95 4.19 -7.69 15.47
CA PRO A 95 3.68 -7.75 14.10
C PRO A 95 3.38 -6.35 13.57
N LEU A 96 3.65 -6.13 12.27
CA LEU A 96 3.26 -4.90 11.57
C LEU A 96 1.95 -5.10 10.79
N VAL A 97 1.20 -4.03 10.67
CA VAL A 97 0.04 -3.91 9.78
C VAL A 97 0.35 -2.85 8.74
N CYS A 98 0.35 -3.22 7.48
CA CYS A 98 0.62 -2.35 6.34
C CYS A 98 -0.64 -2.22 5.46
N ALA A 99 -1.27 -1.06 5.50
CA ALA A 99 -2.45 -0.73 4.70
C ALA A 99 -2.13 0.18 3.50
N ASN A 100 -0.86 0.27 3.12
CA ASN A 100 -0.39 0.89 1.88
C ASN A 100 0.82 0.11 1.35
N PRO A 101 0.64 -0.85 0.44
CA PRO A 101 1.73 -1.67 -0.06
C PRO A 101 2.69 -0.99 -1.02
N ASP A 102 2.46 0.26 -1.41
CA ASP A 102 3.37 0.99 -2.28
C ASP A 102 4.71 1.26 -1.60
N TYR A 103 5.80 1.10 -2.35
CA TYR A 103 7.15 1.34 -1.84
C TYR A 103 7.51 2.82 -1.89
N VAL A 104 7.07 3.48 -2.93
CA VAL A 104 7.32 4.91 -3.15
C VAL A 104 6.11 5.58 -3.77
N ALA A 105 5.98 6.89 -3.55
CA ALA A 105 5.00 7.73 -4.21
C ALA A 105 5.64 9.01 -4.73
N TYR A 106 5.06 9.56 -5.81
CA TYR A 106 5.43 10.86 -6.35
C TYR A 106 4.36 11.88 -5.97
N VAL A 107 4.64 12.70 -4.98
CA VAL A 107 3.69 13.64 -4.36
C VAL A 107 3.95 15.10 -4.75
N GLY A 108 4.39 15.33 -6.00
CA GLY A 108 4.71 16.67 -6.50
C GLY A 108 6.16 17.10 -6.26
N LEU A 109 6.95 16.28 -5.59
CA LEU A 109 8.39 16.50 -5.38
C LEU A 109 9.21 15.91 -6.54
N PRO A 110 10.43 16.43 -6.80
CA PRO A 110 11.33 15.86 -7.81
C PRO A 110 11.73 14.42 -7.54
N GLN A 111 11.83 14.05 -6.25
CA GLN A 111 12.20 12.73 -5.78
C GLN A 111 10.98 11.98 -5.23
N PRO A 112 10.93 10.65 -5.38
CA PRO A 112 9.88 9.86 -4.75
C PRO A 112 10.03 9.88 -3.22
N VAL A 113 8.92 9.84 -2.52
CA VAL A 113 8.89 9.62 -1.06
C VAL A 113 8.70 8.15 -0.75
N VAL A 114 9.35 7.69 0.31
CA VAL A 114 9.18 6.32 0.85
C VAL A 114 7.76 6.16 1.38
N CYS A 115 7.15 5.01 1.07
CA CYS A 115 5.84 4.63 1.59
C CYS A 115 5.94 3.42 2.54
N GLU A 116 4.83 3.14 3.20
CA GLU A 116 4.69 2.10 4.23
C GLU A 116 5.11 0.72 3.72
N GLY A 117 4.82 0.41 2.45
CA GLY A 117 5.20 -0.86 1.85
C GLY A 117 6.71 -1.11 1.80
N MET A 118 7.54 -0.07 1.68
CA MET A 118 8.99 -0.20 1.75
C MET A 118 9.44 -0.62 3.17
N LEU A 119 8.85 -0.02 4.20
CA LEU A 119 9.15 -0.34 5.60
C LEU A 119 8.72 -1.78 5.92
N ALA A 120 7.53 -2.15 5.49
CA ALA A 120 6.97 -3.48 5.67
C ALA A 120 7.81 -4.57 4.99
N ALA A 121 8.23 -4.34 3.74
CA ALA A 121 9.09 -5.28 3.01
C ALA A 121 10.47 -5.43 3.66
N TYR A 122 11.06 -4.34 4.15
CA TYR A 122 12.30 -4.43 4.92
C TYR A 122 12.10 -5.25 6.22
N TYR A 123 10.99 -5.02 6.92
CA TYR A 123 10.67 -5.72 8.15
C TYR A 123 10.54 -7.24 7.95
N GLU A 124 9.87 -7.68 6.88
CA GLU A 124 9.82 -9.10 6.50
C GLU A 124 11.21 -9.66 6.18
N LYS A 125 12.03 -8.89 5.47
CA LYS A 125 13.41 -9.30 5.14
C LYS A 125 14.26 -9.59 6.38
N ILE A 126 14.03 -8.88 7.48
CA ILE A 126 14.71 -9.13 8.77
C ILE A 126 13.97 -10.14 9.66
N GLY A 127 12.98 -10.86 9.12
CA GLY A 127 12.25 -11.94 9.79
C GLY A 127 11.07 -11.47 10.63
N GLY A 128 10.57 -10.25 10.43
CA GLY A 128 9.36 -9.75 11.06
C GLY A 128 8.10 -10.30 10.39
N LYS A 129 6.96 -10.21 11.09
CA LYS A 129 5.65 -10.60 10.57
C LYS A 129 4.90 -9.35 10.11
N VAL A 130 4.31 -9.38 8.91
CA VAL A 130 3.50 -8.29 8.36
C VAL A 130 2.15 -8.82 7.92
N ALA A 131 1.09 -8.12 8.33
CA ALA A 131 -0.23 -8.27 7.75
C ALA A 131 -0.40 -7.20 6.66
N TRP A 132 -0.46 -7.65 5.40
CA TRP A 132 -0.61 -6.78 4.24
C TRP A 132 -2.07 -6.58 3.89
N PHE A 133 -2.44 -5.34 3.55
CA PHE A 133 -3.76 -4.99 3.05
C PHE A 133 -3.63 -4.15 1.78
N GLY A 134 -4.49 -4.43 0.82
CA GLY A 134 -4.48 -3.72 -0.45
C GLY A 134 -3.75 -4.47 -1.56
N LYS A 135 -3.54 -3.82 -2.67
CA LYS A 135 -2.85 -4.38 -3.85
C LYS A 135 -1.39 -4.74 -3.50
N PRO A 136 -0.81 -5.88 -3.90
CA PRO A 136 -1.33 -6.85 -4.89
C PRO A 136 -2.22 -7.96 -4.32
N GLU A 137 -2.56 -7.93 -3.02
CA GLU A 137 -3.37 -8.96 -2.40
C GLU A 137 -4.75 -9.09 -3.07
N VAL A 138 -5.18 -10.33 -3.29
CA VAL A 138 -6.42 -10.63 -4.02
C VAL A 138 -7.65 -10.14 -3.27
N ASP A 139 -7.59 -10.11 -1.95
CA ASP A 139 -8.71 -9.78 -1.07
C ASP A 139 -9.37 -8.44 -1.40
N ILE A 140 -8.57 -7.42 -1.76
CA ILE A 140 -9.13 -6.10 -2.11
C ILE A 140 -9.99 -6.17 -3.38
N TYR A 141 -9.61 -7.00 -4.36
CA TYR A 141 -10.37 -7.21 -5.59
C TYR A 141 -11.63 -8.02 -5.33
N GLU A 142 -11.55 -9.07 -4.51
CA GLU A 142 -12.71 -9.86 -4.11
C GLU A 142 -13.76 -9.01 -3.39
N HIS A 143 -13.34 -8.22 -2.40
CA HIS A 143 -14.24 -7.32 -1.68
C HIS A 143 -14.80 -6.21 -2.57
N LEU A 144 -14.02 -5.72 -3.56
CA LEU A 144 -14.53 -4.70 -4.48
C LEU A 144 -15.57 -5.29 -5.44
N LEU A 145 -15.33 -6.50 -5.93
CA LEU A 145 -16.12 -7.11 -7.01
C LEU A 145 -17.30 -7.97 -6.53
N GLN A 146 -17.36 -8.31 -5.24
CA GLN A 146 -18.40 -9.20 -4.70
C GLN A 146 -19.84 -8.76 -4.98
N ASP A 147 -20.08 -7.45 -5.09
CA ASP A 147 -21.40 -6.87 -5.30
C ASP A 147 -21.74 -6.67 -6.79
N TYR A 148 -20.85 -7.08 -7.70
CA TYR A 148 -21.02 -6.91 -9.14
C TYR A 148 -21.17 -8.27 -9.83
N ASP A 149 -22.29 -8.45 -10.53
CA ASP A 149 -22.53 -9.62 -11.39
C ASP A 149 -21.86 -9.40 -12.76
N VAL A 150 -20.53 -9.37 -12.77
CA VAL A 150 -19.72 -9.21 -13.97
C VAL A 150 -18.64 -10.28 -14.05
N PRO A 151 -18.45 -10.95 -15.20
CA PRO A 151 -17.37 -11.89 -15.35
C PRO A 151 -16.02 -11.18 -15.32
N ARG A 152 -15.01 -11.78 -14.68
CA ARG A 152 -13.66 -11.20 -14.55
C ARG A 152 -13.01 -10.79 -15.87
N SER A 153 -13.38 -11.47 -16.96
CA SER A 153 -12.91 -11.12 -18.32
C SER A 153 -13.40 -9.75 -18.81
N ARG A 154 -14.40 -9.16 -18.16
CA ARG A 154 -14.94 -7.81 -18.44
C ARG A 154 -14.44 -6.76 -17.46
N VAL A 155 -13.59 -7.14 -16.51
CA VAL A 155 -12.98 -6.23 -15.54
C VAL A 155 -11.59 -5.85 -16.01
N LEU A 156 -11.29 -4.56 -15.96
CA LEU A 156 -9.98 -4.01 -16.29
C LEU A 156 -9.45 -3.20 -15.14
N MET A 157 -8.29 -3.57 -14.62
CA MET A 157 -7.51 -2.76 -13.69
C MET A 157 -6.70 -1.72 -14.47
N LEU A 158 -6.84 -0.46 -14.12
CA LEU A 158 -5.99 0.64 -14.59
C LEU A 158 -5.08 1.06 -13.43
N GLY A 159 -3.78 1.01 -13.65
CA GLY A 159 -2.82 1.40 -12.63
C GLY A 159 -1.46 1.75 -13.22
N ASP A 160 -0.58 2.28 -12.41
CA ASP A 160 0.72 2.78 -12.85
C ASP A 160 1.91 2.04 -12.22
N THR A 161 1.63 1.08 -11.34
CA THR A 161 2.65 0.33 -10.61
C THR A 161 2.58 -1.15 -10.94
N LEU A 162 3.68 -1.69 -11.52
CA LEU A 162 3.77 -3.12 -11.88
C LEU A 162 3.58 -4.02 -10.66
N ARG A 163 4.24 -3.71 -9.56
CA ARG A 163 4.29 -4.55 -8.35
C ARG A 163 2.96 -4.65 -7.62
N THR A 164 2.16 -3.59 -7.61
CA THR A 164 0.86 -3.57 -6.91
C THR A 164 -0.32 -3.71 -7.87
N ASP A 165 -0.47 -2.80 -8.82
CA ASP A 165 -1.64 -2.77 -9.70
C ASP A 165 -1.68 -3.95 -10.66
N ILE A 166 -0.59 -4.15 -11.40
CA ILE A 166 -0.55 -5.15 -12.47
C ILE A 166 -0.42 -6.56 -11.89
N ALA A 167 0.46 -6.72 -10.89
CA ALA A 167 0.61 -8.01 -10.20
C ALA A 167 -0.70 -8.43 -9.51
N GLY A 168 -1.38 -7.50 -8.85
CA GLY A 168 -2.66 -7.75 -8.19
C GLY A 168 -3.78 -8.11 -9.17
N ALA A 169 -3.88 -7.39 -10.29
CA ALA A 169 -4.82 -7.73 -11.35
C ALA A 169 -4.60 -9.14 -11.89
N LYS A 170 -3.34 -9.51 -12.12
CA LYS A 170 -2.96 -10.86 -12.56
C LYS A 170 -3.35 -11.91 -11.53
N ALA A 171 -3.06 -11.66 -10.25
CA ALA A 171 -3.43 -12.56 -9.16
C ALA A 171 -4.95 -12.72 -9.03
N ALA A 172 -5.71 -11.63 -9.21
CA ALA A 172 -7.16 -11.63 -9.20
C ALA A 172 -7.81 -12.19 -10.48
N GLY A 173 -7.04 -12.55 -11.50
CA GLY A 173 -7.54 -13.10 -12.77
C GLY A 173 -8.34 -12.09 -13.61
N ILE A 174 -8.03 -10.80 -13.49
CA ILE A 174 -8.63 -9.72 -14.28
C ILE A 174 -7.61 -9.12 -15.26
N LYS A 175 -8.10 -8.41 -16.27
CA LYS A 175 -7.25 -7.70 -17.24
C LYS A 175 -6.58 -6.49 -16.60
N SER A 176 -5.41 -6.12 -17.13
CA SER A 176 -4.63 -4.99 -16.63
C SER A 176 -4.12 -4.06 -17.73
N ALA A 177 -4.08 -2.77 -17.45
CA ALA A 177 -3.47 -1.76 -18.28
C ALA A 177 -2.53 -0.88 -17.46
N LEU A 178 -1.26 -0.82 -17.84
CA LEU A 178 -0.25 0.02 -17.22
C LEU A 178 -0.28 1.42 -17.80
N LEU A 179 -0.47 2.42 -16.92
CA LEU A 179 -0.39 3.84 -17.27
C LEU A 179 1.07 4.30 -17.29
N LEU A 180 1.51 4.87 -18.42
CA LEU A 180 2.89 5.30 -18.63
C LEU A 180 3.16 6.75 -18.15
N THR A 181 2.47 7.17 -17.10
CA THR A 181 2.62 8.49 -16.48
C THR A 181 3.02 8.42 -15.01
N GLY A 182 3.09 7.21 -14.44
CA GLY A 182 3.27 7.01 -13.01
C GLY A 182 4.57 6.31 -12.61
N VAL A 183 4.48 5.56 -11.51
CA VAL A 183 5.63 5.03 -10.77
C VAL A 183 6.53 4.14 -11.63
N SER A 184 6.00 3.05 -12.19
CA SER A 184 6.84 2.08 -12.92
C SER A 184 7.47 2.64 -14.18
N TYR A 185 6.80 3.58 -14.86
CA TYR A 185 7.42 4.25 -16.00
C TYR A 185 8.59 5.15 -15.57
N ARG A 186 8.44 5.88 -14.46
CA ARG A 186 9.53 6.71 -13.90
C ARG A 186 10.69 5.87 -13.39
N GLU A 187 10.41 4.74 -12.73
CA GLU A 187 11.44 3.78 -12.31
C GLU A 187 12.26 3.27 -13.51
N MET A 188 11.59 2.90 -14.60
CA MET A 188 12.23 2.49 -15.84
C MET A 188 13.18 3.58 -16.40
N ILE A 189 12.68 4.81 -16.52
CA ILE A 189 13.48 5.96 -17.02
C ILE A 189 14.68 6.23 -16.10
N ASN A 190 14.47 6.21 -14.79
CA ASN A 190 15.54 6.45 -13.80
C ASN A 190 16.61 5.33 -13.85
N ALA A 191 16.24 4.13 -14.25
CA ALA A 191 17.17 3.03 -14.50
C ALA A 191 17.86 3.10 -15.89
N GLY A 192 17.65 4.19 -16.64
CA GLY A 192 18.23 4.38 -17.98
C GLY A 192 17.61 3.49 -19.05
N GLN A 193 16.43 2.94 -18.81
CA GLN A 193 15.70 2.09 -19.74
C GLN A 193 14.66 2.89 -20.55
N THR A 194 14.35 2.44 -21.74
CA THR A 194 13.42 3.14 -22.66
C THR A 194 12.31 2.24 -23.20
N ASP A 195 12.41 0.93 -23.04
CA ASP A 195 11.42 -0.05 -23.49
C ASP A 195 10.64 -0.61 -22.30
N ILE A 196 9.43 -0.09 -22.10
CA ILE A 196 8.56 -0.51 -20.99
C ILE A 196 8.13 -1.97 -21.07
N LYS A 197 8.04 -2.55 -22.28
CA LYS A 197 7.69 -3.96 -22.43
C LYS A 197 8.84 -4.86 -22.00
N ALA A 198 10.06 -4.54 -22.42
CA ALA A 198 11.26 -5.24 -21.96
C ALA A 198 11.46 -5.07 -20.45
N TRP A 199 11.23 -3.86 -19.92
CA TRP A 199 11.26 -3.58 -18.49
C TRP A 199 10.27 -4.43 -17.69
N SER A 200 9.00 -4.44 -18.10
CA SER A 200 7.95 -5.25 -17.48
C SER A 200 8.27 -6.74 -17.50
N ALA A 201 8.74 -7.23 -18.64
CA ALA A 201 9.13 -8.64 -18.80
C ALA A 201 10.32 -9.02 -17.89
N ALA A 202 11.30 -8.14 -17.73
CA ALA A 202 12.43 -8.35 -16.81
C ALA A 202 12.00 -8.39 -15.34
N GLN A 203 10.91 -7.71 -14.97
CA GLN A 203 10.29 -7.80 -13.63
C GLN A 203 9.39 -9.04 -13.46
N GLY A 204 9.16 -9.82 -14.52
CA GLY A 204 8.24 -10.96 -14.51
C GLY A 204 6.76 -10.58 -14.43
N ILE A 205 6.42 -9.30 -14.63
CA ILE A 205 5.07 -8.75 -14.49
C ILE A 205 4.72 -8.02 -15.79
N CYS A 206 3.90 -8.64 -16.64
CA CYS A 206 3.48 -8.08 -17.91
C CYS A 206 1.99 -7.70 -17.85
N PRO A 207 1.63 -6.43 -18.09
CA PRO A 207 0.25 -6.02 -18.26
C PRO A 207 -0.32 -6.50 -19.60
N ASP A 208 -1.66 -6.58 -19.70
CA ASP A 208 -2.33 -6.88 -20.98
C ASP A 208 -2.23 -5.68 -21.94
N TYR A 209 -2.24 -4.47 -21.41
CA TYR A 209 -2.23 -3.23 -22.19
C TYR A 209 -1.27 -2.19 -21.61
N TYR A 210 -0.82 -1.27 -22.46
CA TYR A 210 -0.04 -0.09 -22.08
C TYR A 210 -0.76 1.15 -22.60
N LEU A 211 -0.98 2.15 -21.71
CA LEU A 211 -1.69 3.39 -22.03
C LEU A 211 -0.79 4.58 -21.71
N GLN A 212 -0.63 5.49 -22.67
CA GLN A 212 0.20 6.69 -22.47
C GLN A 212 -0.48 7.72 -21.54
N THR A 213 -1.79 7.79 -21.59
CA THR A 213 -2.63 8.68 -20.75
C THR A 213 -4.04 8.12 -20.66
N LEU A 214 -4.80 8.60 -19.69
CA LEU A 214 -6.25 8.42 -19.59
C LEU A 214 -6.97 9.49 -20.39
#